data_ba4c7ff1fdd1437868b8e56eb4977ff9
#
_entry.id   ba4c7ff1fdd1437868b8e56eb4977ff9
#
_cell.length_a   1.000
_cell.length_b   1.000
_cell.length_c   1.000
_cell.angle_alpha   90.00
_cell.angle_beta   90.00
_cell.angle_gamma   90.00
#
_symmetry.space_group_name_H-M   'P 1'
#
loop_
_entity.id
_entity.type
_entity.pdbx_description
1 polymer ?
#
loop_
_entity_poly.entity_id
_entity_poly.type
_entity_poly.pdbx_seq_one_letter_code
_entity_poly.pdbx_strand_id
1 'polypeptide(L)'
;FRQFWEQTLKQTRSRIAETGAQVKIEPAQTPFEQVDFYDFQFPGFDADPIHAWLSGPAGFMESDMESCSYPVMLHYHGYGGGRGIPGAYPHWAMSGYIHVSMDSRGQGGDFGGYSATPDPHPASHHARGFMSNGIENRETYYYRRLMTDAVMAVDAVMDLPSTDLNRIYATGASQGGGLALATGALHENVRAVLPDVAFLCNFRRGMD
;
A
#
# COMPACT_ATOMS: atom_id res chain seq x y z
N PHE A 1 -6.71 -19.27 -10.75
CA PHE A 1 -5.95 -18.26 -10.02
C PHE A 1 -6.18 -16.87 -10.60
N ARG A 2 -5.85 -16.63 -11.86
CA ARG A 2 -5.98 -15.33 -12.55
C ARG A 2 -7.41 -14.77 -12.48
N GLN A 3 -8.41 -15.56 -12.86
CA GLN A 3 -9.81 -15.15 -12.83
C GLN A 3 -10.28 -14.71 -11.41
N PHE A 4 -9.80 -15.35 -10.35
CA PHE A 4 -10.11 -14.97 -8.98
C PHE A 4 -9.65 -13.54 -8.67
N TRP A 5 -8.41 -13.19 -9.04
CA TRP A 5 -7.87 -11.86 -8.79
C TRP A 5 -8.51 -10.79 -9.67
N GLU A 6 -8.72 -11.08 -10.97
CA GLU A 6 -9.44 -10.17 -11.87
C GLU A 6 -10.84 -9.85 -11.33
N GLN A 7 -11.55 -10.87 -10.83
CA GLN A 7 -12.87 -10.68 -10.23
C GLN A 7 -12.79 -9.88 -8.92
N THR A 8 -11.83 -10.18 -8.05
CA THR A 8 -11.64 -9.46 -6.78
C THR A 8 -11.39 -7.97 -7.03
N LEU A 9 -10.45 -7.63 -7.90
CA LEU A 9 -10.12 -6.24 -8.20
C LEU A 9 -11.29 -5.51 -8.88
N LYS A 10 -11.98 -6.17 -9.80
CA LYS A 10 -13.17 -5.61 -10.44
C LYS A 10 -14.27 -5.31 -9.42
N GLN A 11 -14.55 -6.24 -8.51
CA GLN A 11 -15.55 -6.05 -7.44
C GLN A 11 -15.16 -4.89 -6.52
N THR A 12 -13.89 -4.81 -6.12
CA THR A 12 -13.38 -3.72 -5.27
C THR A 12 -13.56 -2.36 -5.95
N ARG A 13 -13.13 -2.22 -7.21
CA ARG A 13 -13.29 -0.96 -7.96
C ARG A 13 -14.76 -0.58 -8.16
N SER A 14 -15.63 -1.56 -8.44
CA SER A 14 -17.08 -1.33 -8.51
C SER A 14 -17.63 -0.85 -7.16
N ARG A 15 -17.21 -1.46 -6.06
CA ARG A 15 -17.65 -1.09 -4.71
C ARG A 15 -17.22 0.32 -4.34
N ILE A 16 -15.97 0.69 -4.66
CA ILE A 16 -15.46 2.06 -4.47
C ILE A 16 -16.32 3.07 -5.25
N ALA A 17 -16.63 2.78 -6.51
CA ALA A 17 -17.48 3.66 -7.33
C ALA A 17 -18.91 3.78 -6.78
N GLU A 18 -19.51 2.67 -6.31
CA GLU A 18 -20.85 2.64 -5.73
C GLU A 18 -20.96 3.42 -4.41
N THR A 19 -19.94 3.32 -3.56
CA THR A 19 -19.92 4.02 -2.27
C THR A 19 -19.53 5.49 -2.39
N GLY A 20 -18.90 5.90 -3.49
CA GLY A 20 -18.33 7.22 -3.67
C GLY A 20 -17.13 7.48 -2.74
N ALA A 21 -16.47 6.42 -2.25
CA ALA A 21 -15.28 6.54 -1.43
C ALA A 21 -14.16 7.24 -2.22
N GLN A 22 -13.53 8.23 -1.60
CA GLN A 22 -12.53 9.07 -2.25
C GLN A 22 -11.20 9.03 -1.50
N VAL A 23 -10.15 9.38 -2.22
CA VAL A 23 -8.83 9.68 -1.65
C VAL A 23 -8.93 10.95 -0.80
N LYS A 24 -8.28 10.94 0.37
CA LYS A 24 -8.09 12.10 1.23
C LYS A 24 -6.60 12.34 1.45
N ILE A 25 -6.20 13.59 1.39
CA ILE A 25 -4.80 14.01 1.53
C ILE A 25 -4.76 15.22 2.46
N GLU A 26 -4.12 15.05 3.62
CA GLU A 26 -4.01 16.09 4.64
C GLU A 26 -2.54 16.36 4.95
N PRO A 27 -2.05 17.62 4.97
CA PRO A 27 -0.66 17.90 5.28
C PRO A 27 -0.26 17.38 6.65
N ALA A 28 0.91 16.75 6.74
CA ALA A 28 1.51 16.29 7.98
C ALA A 28 2.77 17.08 8.32
N GLN A 29 2.88 17.53 9.57
CA GLN A 29 4.06 18.27 10.00
C GLN A 29 5.25 17.35 10.26
N THR A 30 6.39 17.69 9.68
CA THR A 30 7.68 17.03 9.90
C THR A 30 8.79 18.07 10.02
N PRO A 31 9.96 17.72 10.55
CA PRO A 31 11.10 18.63 10.61
C PRO A 31 11.84 18.79 9.27
N PHE A 32 11.38 18.15 8.20
CA PHE A 32 12.04 18.21 6.89
C PHE A 32 11.54 19.40 6.07
N GLU A 33 12.45 20.21 5.54
CA GLU A 33 12.14 21.36 4.68
C GLU A 33 12.17 20.97 3.19
N GLN A 34 12.89 19.91 2.81
CA GLN A 34 13.07 19.48 1.43
C GLN A 34 12.06 18.44 0.96
N VAL A 35 11.18 17.99 1.87
CA VAL A 35 10.23 16.91 1.63
C VAL A 35 8.90 17.25 2.27
N ASP A 36 7.83 17.19 1.49
CA ASP A 36 6.48 17.29 2.01
C ASP A 36 5.94 15.93 2.41
N PHE A 37 5.16 15.91 3.50
CA PHE A 37 4.48 14.74 4.02
C PHE A 37 2.98 15.02 4.16
N TYR A 38 2.19 13.98 3.85
CA TYR A 38 0.73 14.03 3.96
C TYR A 38 0.20 12.75 4.62
N ASP A 39 -0.81 12.87 5.46
CA ASP A 39 -1.68 11.74 5.81
C ASP A 39 -2.51 11.42 4.58
N PHE A 40 -2.33 10.24 4.04
CA PHE A 40 -2.93 9.77 2.81
C PHE A 40 -3.88 8.63 3.11
N GLN A 41 -5.14 8.82 2.78
CA GLN A 41 -6.17 7.81 2.94
C GLN A 41 -6.77 7.50 1.57
N PHE A 42 -6.84 6.22 1.24
CA PHE A 42 -7.44 5.76 -0.01
C PHE A 42 -8.35 4.54 0.23
N PRO A 43 -9.36 4.31 -0.64
CA PRO A 43 -10.23 3.16 -0.53
C PRO A 43 -9.51 1.88 -0.98
N GLY A 44 -9.47 0.88 -0.09
CA GLY A 44 -8.95 -0.46 -0.36
C GLY A 44 -10.04 -1.49 -0.64
N PHE A 45 -9.81 -2.73 -0.21
CA PHE A 45 -10.79 -3.82 -0.31
C PHE A 45 -12.12 -3.41 0.33
N ASP A 46 -13.23 -3.68 -0.36
CA ASP A 46 -14.62 -3.34 0.03
C ASP A 46 -14.83 -1.84 0.30
N ALA A 47 -14.01 -0.98 -0.31
CA ALA A 47 -13.98 0.47 -0.09
C ALA A 47 -13.60 0.89 1.34
N ASP A 48 -13.00 0.01 2.13
CA ASP A 48 -12.48 0.35 3.46
C ASP A 48 -11.36 1.38 3.36
N PRO A 49 -11.28 2.34 4.30
CA PRO A 49 -10.21 3.32 4.31
C PRO A 49 -8.87 2.70 4.70
N ILE A 50 -7.89 2.84 3.84
CA ILE A 50 -6.49 2.44 4.08
C ILE A 50 -5.65 3.68 4.27
N HIS A 51 -4.85 3.72 5.33
CA HIS A 51 -3.97 4.82 5.63
C HIS A 51 -2.54 4.56 5.14
N ALA A 52 -1.89 5.62 4.71
CA ALA A 52 -0.48 5.63 4.33
C ALA A 52 0.15 6.99 4.66
N TRP A 53 1.47 7.07 4.69
CA TRP A 53 2.17 8.33 4.53
C TRP A 53 2.50 8.53 3.05
N LEU A 54 2.04 9.65 2.49
CA LEU A 54 2.46 10.12 1.18
C LEU A 54 3.55 11.16 1.39
N SER A 55 4.67 11.03 0.70
CA SER A 55 5.73 12.01 0.73
C SER A 55 6.37 12.20 -0.64
N GLY A 56 6.96 13.35 -0.86
CA GLY A 56 7.66 13.69 -2.11
C GLY A 56 8.55 14.90 -1.93
N PRO A 57 9.32 15.28 -2.95
CA PRO A 57 10.06 16.54 -2.94
C PRO A 57 9.17 17.72 -2.61
N ALA A 58 9.67 18.72 -1.90
CA ALA A 58 8.90 19.89 -1.54
C ALA A 58 8.18 20.51 -2.76
N GLY A 59 6.90 20.78 -2.64
CA GLY A 59 6.05 21.32 -3.70
C GLY A 59 5.59 20.30 -4.75
N PHE A 60 5.77 18.99 -4.53
CA PHE A 60 5.39 17.98 -5.53
C PHE A 60 3.86 17.93 -5.81
N MET A 61 3.04 18.30 -4.84
CA MET A 61 1.58 18.33 -5.01
C MET A 61 1.09 19.54 -5.80
N GLU A 62 1.87 20.63 -5.84
CA GLU A 62 1.61 21.84 -6.61
C GLU A 62 2.17 21.76 -8.04
N SER A 63 3.02 20.78 -8.31
CA SER A 63 3.61 20.56 -9.63
C SER A 63 2.55 20.00 -10.59
N ASP A 64 2.50 20.52 -11.80
CA ASP A 64 1.70 19.94 -12.87
C ASP A 64 2.53 18.93 -13.71
N MET A 65 1.86 18.05 -14.44
CA MET A 65 2.54 17.06 -15.27
C MET A 65 3.39 17.66 -16.40
N GLU A 66 3.11 18.91 -16.80
CA GLU A 66 3.86 19.61 -17.85
C GLU A 66 5.20 20.15 -17.29
N SER A 67 5.20 20.56 -16.01
CA SER A 67 6.38 21.15 -15.36
C SER A 67 7.28 20.11 -14.72
N CYS A 68 6.73 19.11 -14.04
CA CYS A 68 7.51 18.05 -13.39
C CYS A 68 6.65 16.83 -13.08
N SER A 69 7.15 15.64 -13.46
CA SER A 69 6.55 14.37 -13.07
C SER A 69 7.56 13.49 -12.33
N TYR A 70 7.12 12.90 -11.22
CA TYR A 70 7.97 12.13 -10.32
C TYR A 70 7.72 10.63 -10.44
N PRO A 71 8.77 9.79 -10.37
CA PRO A 71 8.59 8.36 -10.19
C PRO A 71 7.94 8.08 -8.84
N VAL A 72 7.18 6.99 -8.76
CA VAL A 72 6.50 6.57 -7.53
C VAL A 72 7.16 5.33 -6.95
N MET A 73 7.32 5.31 -5.63
CA MET A 73 7.72 4.14 -4.86
C MET A 73 6.63 3.78 -3.84
N LEU A 74 5.95 2.66 -4.06
CA LEU A 74 5.03 2.06 -3.10
C LEU A 74 5.81 1.17 -2.14
N HIS A 75 5.74 1.44 -0.85
CA HIS A 75 6.47 0.74 0.20
C HIS A 75 5.52 0.00 1.12
N TYR A 76 5.68 -1.32 1.20
CA TYR A 76 4.89 -2.22 2.03
C TYR A 76 5.71 -2.74 3.21
N HIS A 77 5.08 -2.79 4.39
CA HIS A 77 5.75 -3.15 5.63
C HIS A 77 5.79 -4.66 5.88
N GLY A 78 6.78 -5.09 6.66
CA GLY A 78 6.88 -6.44 7.19
C GLY A 78 5.73 -6.78 8.13
N TYR A 79 5.58 -8.07 8.44
CA TYR A 79 4.52 -8.60 9.29
C TYR A 79 4.53 -7.93 10.67
N GLY A 80 3.37 -7.43 11.08
CA GLY A 80 3.18 -6.71 12.34
C GLY A 80 3.58 -5.23 12.30
N GLY A 81 4.25 -4.77 11.24
CA GLY A 81 4.61 -3.37 11.06
C GLY A 81 3.47 -2.50 10.55
N GLY A 82 3.68 -1.19 10.57
CA GLY A 82 2.79 -0.17 10.05
C GLY A 82 3.58 1.03 9.53
N ARG A 83 2.88 2.03 9.02
CA ARG A 83 3.46 3.23 8.40
C ARG A 83 4.34 4.08 9.34
N GLY A 84 4.26 3.83 10.66
CA GLY A 84 5.00 4.58 11.66
C GLY A 84 4.52 6.03 11.81
N ILE A 85 5.39 6.89 12.32
CA ILE A 85 5.15 8.34 12.44
C ILE A 85 5.48 9.04 11.12
N PRO A 86 4.93 10.26 10.85
CA PRO A 86 5.31 11.04 9.69
C PRO A 86 6.82 11.32 9.71
N GLY A 87 7.46 11.18 8.56
CA GLY A 87 8.91 11.34 8.44
C GLY A 87 9.76 10.09 8.75
N ALA A 88 9.15 8.95 9.08
CA ALA A 88 9.91 7.72 9.38
C ALA A 88 10.75 7.20 8.20
N TYR A 89 10.31 7.43 6.96
CA TYR A 89 10.95 6.91 5.74
C TYR A 89 11.17 8.01 4.69
N PRO A 90 12.02 9.01 4.94
CA PRO A 90 12.17 10.17 4.04
C PRO A 90 13.04 9.88 2.80
N HIS A 91 13.81 8.80 2.80
CA HIS A 91 14.88 8.54 1.83
C HIS A 91 14.43 8.47 0.37
N TRP A 92 13.25 7.92 0.08
CA TRP A 92 12.70 7.88 -1.27
C TRP A 92 12.31 9.28 -1.74
N ALA A 93 11.61 10.05 -0.91
CA ALA A 93 11.22 11.41 -1.23
C ALA A 93 12.44 12.33 -1.39
N MET A 94 13.45 12.21 -0.52
CA MET A 94 14.74 12.90 -0.66
C MET A 94 15.51 12.51 -1.93
N SER A 95 15.22 11.33 -2.48
CA SER A 95 15.80 10.85 -3.75
C SER A 95 14.99 11.24 -4.99
N GLY A 96 13.96 12.09 -4.84
CA GLY A 96 13.15 12.59 -5.94
C GLY A 96 11.97 11.70 -6.33
N TYR A 97 11.50 10.83 -5.45
CA TYR A 97 10.31 9.99 -5.66
C TYR A 97 9.09 10.52 -4.91
N ILE A 98 7.92 10.34 -5.47
CA ILE A 98 6.70 10.24 -4.66
C ILE A 98 6.76 8.89 -3.94
N HIS A 99 6.62 8.91 -2.63
CA HIS A 99 6.73 7.71 -1.80
C HIS A 99 5.45 7.49 -1.00
N VAL A 100 4.90 6.28 -1.07
CA VAL A 100 3.73 5.86 -0.30
C VAL A 100 4.14 4.74 0.66
N SER A 101 4.10 5.02 1.95
CA SER A 101 4.35 4.06 3.02
C SER A 101 3.00 3.58 3.57
N MET A 102 2.51 2.43 3.08
CA MET A 102 1.16 1.93 3.32
C MET A 102 1.05 1.14 4.62
N ASP A 103 0.01 1.38 5.40
CA ASP A 103 -0.39 0.49 6.50
C ASP A 103 -0.82 -0.89 5.99
N SER A 104 -0.54 -1.91 6.80
CA SER A 104 -1.17 -3.22 6.64
C SER A 104 -2.41 -3.27 7.53
N ARG A 105 -3.61 -3.42 6.95
CA ARG A 105 -4.88 -3.46 7.70
C ARG A 105 -4.82 -4.39 8.90
N GLY A 106 -5.30 -3.94 10.06
CA GLY A 106 -5.33 -4.70 11.31
C GLY A 106 -3.97 -4.98 11.94
N GLN A 107 -2.87 -4.64 11.28
CA GLN A 107 -1.50 -4.78 11.80
C GLN A 107 -0.98 -3.42 12.33
N GLY A 108 0.16 -3.47 12.99
CA GLY A 108 0.83 -2.31 13.56
C GLY A 108 1.16 -2.52 15.04
N GLY A 109 2.05 -1.69 15.56
CA GLY A 109 2.52 -1.76 16.95
C GLY A 109 3.79 -2.57 17.15
N ASP A 110 4.18 -3.43 16.22
CA ASP A 110 5.48 -4.11 16.24
C ASP A 110 6.58 -3.20 15.67
N PHE A 111 7.79 -3.37 16.17
CA PHE A 111 8.99 -2.65 15.70
C PHE A 111 8.85 -1.11 15.72
N GLY A 112 8.03 -0.56 16.63
CA GLY A 112 7.77 0.88 16.69
C GLY A 112 6.85 1.38 15.55
N GLY A 113 6.23 0.48 14.79
CA GLY A 113 5.28 0.83 13.74
C GLY A 113 3.93 1.24 14.32
N TYR A 114 3.51 2.47 14.06
CA TYR A 114 2.12 2.90 14.27
C TYR A 114 1.31 2.56 13.02
N SER A 115 0.06 2.12 13.22
CA SER A 115 -0.91 1.92 12.15
C SER A 115 -2.25 2.52 12.54
N ALA A 116 -2.92 3.14 11.58
CA ALA A 116 -4.26 3.72 11.74
C ALA A 116 -5.34 2.92 10.97
N THR A 117 -4.98 1.82 10.32
CA THR A 117 -5.88 1.05 9.45
C THR A 117 -6.42 -0.17 10.16
N PRO A 118 -7.71 -0.19 10.60
CA PRO A 118 -8.36 -1.38 11.12
C PRO A 118 -8.66 -2.39 9.99
N ASP A 119 -8.95 -3.65 10.37
CA ASP A 119 -9.59 -4.64 9.48
C ASP A 119 -10.98 -4.99 10.03
N PRO A 120 -12.07 -4.41 9.51
CA PRO A 120 -13.41 -4.57 10.06
C PRO A 120 -14.09 -5.89 9.66
N HIS A 121 -13.43 -6.73 8.87
CA HIS A 121 -14.04 -7.94 8.32
C HIS A 121 -14.14 -9.09 9.33
N PRO A 122 -15.14 -9.98 9.19
CA PRO A 122 -15.26 -11.18 10.01
C PRO A 122 -13.99 -12.04 9.97
N ALA A 123 -13.72 -12.74 11.07
CA ALA A 123 -12.48 -13.52 11.28
C ALA A 123 -11.21 -12.66 11.32
N SER A 124 -11.34 -11.33 11.38
CA SER A 124 -10.20 -10.44 11.59
C SER A 124 -9.80 -10.43 13.07
N HIS A 125 -8.52 -10.53 13.33
CA HIS A 125 -7.94 -10.36 14.65
C HIS A 125 -6.93 -9.21 14.57
N HIS A 126 -7.00 -8.28 15.51
CA HIS A 126 -5.99 -7.24 15.69
C HIS A 126 -4.79 -7.71 16.54
N ALA A 127 -4.51 -9.01 16.48
CA ALA A 127 -3.41 -9.67 17.15
C ALA A 127 -2.64 -10.54 16.16
N ARG A 128 -1.43 -10.93 16.52
CA ARG A 128 -0.62 -11.84 15.69
C ARG A 128 -1.38 -13.12 15.35
N GLY A 129 -1.13 -13.66 14.16
CA GLY A 129 -1.86 -14.80 13.59
C GLY A 129 -2.55 -14.46 12.27
N PHE A 130 -2.27 -13.29 11.69
CA PHE A 130 -2.88 -12.81 10.44
C PHE A 130 -2.81 -13.81 9.29
N MET A 131 -1.78 -14.66 9.25
CA MET A 131 -1.64 -15.70 8.23
C MET A 131 -2.75 -16.72 8.21
N SER A 132 -3.38 -16.98 9.36
CA SER A 132 -4.48 -17.93 9.49
C SER A 132 -5.86 -17.29 9.46
N ASN A 133 -5.93 -15.95 9.47
CA ASN A 133 -7.21 -15.25 9.46
C ASN A 133 -8.01 -15.55 8.18
N GLY A 134 -9.12 -16.30 8.33
CA GLY A 134 -9.99 -16.67 7.24
C GLY A 134 -9.40 -17.68 6.26
N ILE A 135 -8.33 -18.42 6.63
CA ILE A 135 -7.58 -19.34 5.76
C ILE A 135 -8.44 -20.49 5.20
N GLU A 136 -9.53 -20.84 5.84
CA GLU A 136 -10.45 -21.91 5.40
C GLU A 136 -11.19 -21.56 4.12
N ASN A 137 -11.30 -20.27 3.77
CA ASN A 137 -12.01 -19.82 2.60
C ASN A 137 -11.25 -18.66 1.93
N ARG A 138 -10.87 -18.86 0.67
CA ARG A 138 -10.18 -17.82 -0.13
C ARG A 138 -10.93 -16.48 -0.20
N GLU A 139 -12.26 -16.48 -0.07
CA GLU A 139 -13.08 -15.26 -0.11
C GLU A 139 -12.95 -14.42 1.17
N THR A 140 -12.68 -15.06 2.32
CA THR A 140 -12.52 -14.43 3.63
C THR A 140 -11.07 -14.30 4.07
N TYR A 141 -10.13 -14.84 3.29
CA TYR A 141 -8.73 -14.88 3.65
C TYR A 141 -8.13 -13.47 3.78
N TYR A 142 -7.42 -13.23 4.87
CA TYR A 142 -6.83 -11.93 5.19
C TYR A 142 -5.95 -11.38 4.06
N TYR A 143 -5.07 -12.19 3.49
CA TYR A 143 -4.18 -11.72 2.43
C TYR A 143 -4.88 -11.43 1.10
N ARG A 144 -6.09 -11.92 0.87
CA ARG A 144 -6.90 -11.43 -0.26
C ARG A 144 -7.16 -9.93 -0.09
N ARG A 145 -7.55 -9.51 1.12
CA ARG A 145 -7.84 -8.10 1.41
C ARG A 145 -6.58 -7.26 1.35
N LEU A 146 -5.53 -7.67 2.07
CA LEU A 146 -4.28 -6.92 2.13
C LEU A 146 -3.58 -6.77 0.76
N MET A 147 -3.57 -7.82 -0.07
CA MET A 147 -3.03 -7.73 -1.43
C MET A 147 -3.89 -6.83 -2.32
N THR A 148 -5.21 -6.83 -2.13
CA THR A 148 -6.10 -5.89 -2.82
C THR A 148 -5.80 -4.45 -2.43
N ASP A 149 -5.59 -4.16 -1.15
CA ASP A 149 -5.20 -2.82 -0.69
C ASP A 149 -3.90 -2.35 -1.34
N ALA A 150 -2.92 -3.25 -1.42
CA ALA A 150 -1.65 -2.93 -2.06
C ALA A 150 -1.81 -2.57 -3.55
N VAL A 151 -2.74 -3.22 -4.24
CA VAL A 151 -3.09 -2.89 -5.63
C VAL A 151 -3.87 -1.57 -5.72
N MET A 152 -4.81 -1.33 -4.81
CA MET A 152 -5.58 -0.06 -4.78
C MET A 152 -4.70 1.14 -4.45
N ALA A 153 -3.59 0.96 -3.73
CA ALA A 153 -2.60 2.01 -3.54
C ALA A 153 -1.99 2.49 -4.88
N VAL A 154 -1.84 1.60 -5.87
CA VAL A 154 -1.40 1.99 -7.22
C VAL A 154 -2.46 2.85 -7.89
N ASP A 155 -3.73 2.40 -7.89
CA ASP A 155 -4.84 3.17 -8.45
C ASP A 155 -4.87 4.59 -7.83
N ALA A 156 -4.73 4.69 -6.51
CA ALA A 156 -4.80 5.96 -5.79
C ALA A 156 -3.68 6.94 -6.14
N VAL A 157 -2.44 6.47 -6.37
CA VAL A 157 -1.34 7.36 -6.73
C VAL A 157 -1.36 7.78 -8.21
N MET A 158 -2.03 7.02 -9.06
CA MET A 158 -2.16 7.37 -10.48
C MET A 158 -2.98 8.64 -10.71
N ASP A 159 -3.84 9.00 -9.76
CA ASP A 159 -4.68 10.19 -9.81
C ASP A 159 -3.96 11.45 -9.24
N LEU A 160 -2.75 11.31 -8.70
CA LEU A 160 -1.98 12.46 -8.21
C LEU A 160 -1.42 13.29 -9.38
N PRO A 161 -1.43 14.62 -9.28
CA PRO A 161 -1.14 15.51 -10.43
C PRO A 161 0.28 15.38 -10.97
N SER A 162 1.23 14.97 -10.13
CA SER A 162 2.67 14.93 -10.49
C SER A 162 3.22 13.51 -10.68
N THR A 163 2.34 12.49 -10.77
CA THR A 163 2.75 11.09 -10.95
C THR A 163 3.18 10.80 -12.39
N ASP A 164 4.38 10.23 -12.55
CA ASP A 164 4.78 9.62 -13.81
C ASP A 164 4.24 8.17 -13.90
N LEU A 165 3.20 8.00 -14.68
CA LEU A 165 2.52 6.71 -14.88
C LEU A 165 3.41 5.62 -15.51
N ASN A 166 4.56 6.01 -16.09
CA ASN A 166 5.54 5.08 -16.66
C ASN A 166 6.62 4.65 -15.67
N ARG A 167 6.65 5.25 -14.47
CA ARG A 167 7.69 5.02 -13.45
C ARG A 167 7.09 4.73 -12.07
N ILE A 168 6.18 3.75 -12.00
CA ILE A 168 5.59 3.28 -10.73
C ILE A 168 6.29 1.98 -10.33
N TYR A 169 6.80 1.93 -9.10
CA TYR A 169 7.56 0.84 -8.53
C TYR A 169 7.01 0.42 -7.18
N ALA A 170 7.27 -0.83 -6.78
CA ALA A 170 6.87 -1.35 -5.49
C ALA A 170 8.05 -2.00 -4.76
N THR A 171 8.17 -1.77 -3.46
CA THR A 171 9.22 -2.34 -2.61
C THR A 171 8.67 -2.80 -1.27
N GLY A 172 9.41 -3.63 -0.59
CA GLY A 172 9.12 -4.04 0.78
C GLY A 172 9.92 -5.25 1.20
N ALA A 173 10.03 -5.43 2.51
CA ALA A 173 10.75 -6.55 3.10
C ALA A 173 9.78 -7.57 3.72
N SER A 174 10.15 -8.85 3.70
CA SER A 174 9.38 -9.95 4.29
C SER A 174 7.95 -9.99 3.74
N GLN A 175 6.91 -9.80 4.58
CA GLN A 175 5.52 -9.63 4.12
C GLN A 175 5.40 -8.55 3.06
N GLY A 176 6.07 -7.41 3.25
CA GLY A 176 6.10 -6.31 2.30
C GLY A 176 6.71 -6.70 0.95
N GLY A 177 7.74 -7.56 0.96
CA GLY A 177 8.29 -8.14 -0.26
C GLY A 177 7.29 -8.99 -1.02
N GLY A 178 6.50 -9.79 -0.30
CA GLY A 178 5.40 -10.57 -0.88
C GLY A 178 4.28 -9.68 -1.46
N LEU A 179 3.95 -8.58 -0.78
CA LEU A 179 2.97 -7.59 -1.28
C LEU A 179 3.48 -6.88 -2.53
N ALA A 180 4.77 -6.52 -2.57
CA ALA A 180 5.39 -5.92 -3.76
C ALA A 180 5.30 -6.86 -4.97
N LEU A 181 5.62 -8.15 -4.79
CA LEU A 181 5.47 -9.16 -5.83
C LEU A 181 4.01 -9.31 -6.29
N ALA A 182 3.06 -9.36 -5.35
CA ALA A 182 1.64 -9.45 -5.67
C ALA A 182 1.16 -8.22 -6.46
N THR A 183 1.56 -7.01 -6.05
CA THR A 183 1.20 -5.76 -6.71
C THR A 183 1.73 -5.72 -8.15
N GLY A 184 3.00 -6.07 -8.35
CA GLY A 184 3.58 -6.12 -9.71
C GLY A 184 2.97 -7.19 -10.61
N ALA A 185 2.45 -8.28 -10.04
CA ALA A 185 1.77 -9.31 -10.81
C ALA A 185 0.30 -8.96 -11.14
N LEU A 186 -0.34 -8.08 -10.37
CA LEU A 186 -1.77 -7.79 -10.44
C LEU A 186 -2.09 -6.42 -11.04
N HIS A 187 -1.08 -5.53 -11.19
CA HIS A 187 -1.28 -4.19 -11.73
C HIS A 187 -0.28 -3.86 -12.85
N GLU A 188 -0.79 -3.60 -14.05
CA GLU A 188 0.02 -3.41 -15.26
C GLU A 188 0.89 -2.15 -15.27
N ASN A 189 0.53 -1.12 -14.49
CA ASN A 189 1.32 0.11 -14.37
C ASN A 189 2.55 -0.02 -13.46
N VAL A 190 2.69 -1.10 -12.69
CA VAL A 190 3.90 -1.35 -11.91
C VAL A 190 5.01 -1.87 -12.83
N ARG A 191 6.07 -1.08 -12.97
CA ARG A 191 7.16 -1.35 -13.93
C ARG A 191 8.27 -2.22 -13.37
N ALA A 192 8.50 -2.15 -12.07
CA ALA A 192 9.45 -3.03 -11.39
C ALA A 192 9.06 -3.22 -9.92
N VAL A 193 9.50 -4.34 -9.38
CA VAL A 193 9.35 -4.67 -7.96
C VAL A 193 10.70 -4.97 -7.35
N LEU A 194 10.93 -4.47 -6.14
CA LEU A 194 12.16 -4.63 -5.37
C LEU A 194 11.83 -5.36 -4.04
N PRO A 195 11.56 -6.67 -4.11
CA PRO A 195 11.26 -7.45 -2.91
C PRO A 195 12.54 -7.77 -2.16
N ASP A 196 12.56 -7.47 -0.85
CA ASP A 196 13.64 -7.89 0.02
C ASP A 196 13.16 -9.05 0.91
N VAL A 197 13.93 -10.14 0.97
CA VAL A 197 13.66 -11.37 1.75
C VAL A 197 12.19 -11.77 1.73
N ALA A 198 11.58 -11.80 0.54
CA ALA A 198 10.14 -11.91 0.36
C ALA A 198 9.54 -13.12 1.07
N PHE A 199 8.53 -12.87 1.91
CA PHE A 199 7.63 -13.83 2.51
C PHE A 199 6.36 -13.96 1.63
N LEU A 200 5.45 -14.87 1.91
CA LEU A 200 4.26 -15.19 1.12
C LEU A 200 4.55 -15.85 -0.24
N CYS A 201 5.70 -16.49 -0.36
CA CYS A 201 6.07 -17.29 -1.52
C CYS A 201 6.61 -18.66 -1.09
N ASN A 202 6.40 -19.67 -1.96
CA ASN A 202 6.83 -21.05 -1.74
C ASN A 202 6.41 -21.64 -0.38
N PHE A 203 5.14 -21.51 -0.03
CA PHE A 203 4.58 -22.01 1.25
C PHE A 203 4.89 -23.48 1.52
N ARG A 204 4.90 -24.33 0.47
CA ARG A 204 5.20 -25.77 0.62
C ARG A 204 6.57 -26.00 1.25
N ARG A 205 7.60 -25.27 0.78
CA ARG A 205 8.96 -25.36 1.36
C ARG A 205 9.00 -24.94 2.83
N GLY A 206 8.13 -24.02 3.24
CA GLY A 206 8.06 -23.56 4.63
C GLY A 206 7.32 -24.52 5.56
N MET A 207 6.65 -25.56 5.01
CA MET A 207 5.94 -26.58 5.77
C MET A 207 6.74 -27.90 5.89
N ASP A 208 7.70 -28.12 5.02
CA ASP A 208 8.64 -29.27 5.02
C ASP A 208 9.84 -28.97 5.96
#